data_81ba538f678f614193836ad6f9ebafe8
#
_entry.id   81ba538f678f614193836ad6f9ebafe8
#
_cell.length_a   1.000
_cell.length_b   1.000
_cell.length_c   1.000
_cell.angle_alpha   90.00
_cell.angle_beta   90.00
_cell.angle_gamma   90.00
#
_symmetry.space_group_name_H-M   'P 1'
#
loop_
_entity.id
_entity.type
_entity.pdbx_description
1 polymer ?
#
loop_
_entity_poly.entity_id
_entity_poly.type
_entity_poly.pdbx_seq_one_letter_code
_entity_poly.pdbx_strand_id
1 'polypeptide(L)'
;MTVTEHRPWRGVLVATALPFDEDLRVDHGRYAEHCAWLVENGCDGVVPNGSLGEYQVLTPEERAKVVETAVAAVGGARVMPGVAAYGSAEARRWAEQARDAGCASVMLLPPNAYRADERSVLAHYAEVAKAGVPIVAYNNPIDTKVDLVPELLARLHAEGHIHAVKEFSGDVRRAYRIAELAPELDLLIGADDVLLELALAGAKGWVAGYPNALPRESVRLYRAAVSGDLDTAKESYSQLHPLLRWDSRVEFVQAIKLSMDVVGRHGGPVRPPRVPLLPEQEAAVRAATEKAVAAGWA
;
A
#
# COMPACT_ATOMS: atom_id res chain seq x y z
N MET A 1 -3.56 -25.15 -22.47
CA MET A 1 -3.23 -23.74 -22.33
C MET A 1 -3.52 -23.36 -20.89
N THR A 2 -2.49 -23.30 -20.04
CA THR A 2 -2.61 -22.81 -18.66
C THR A 2 -2.94 -21.33 -18.75
N VAL A 3 -4.17 -20.98 -18.40
CA VAL A 3 -4.55 -19.58 -18.14
C VAL A 3 -3.63 -19.14 -17.01
N THR A 4 -2.67 -18.26 -17.32
CA THR A 4 -1.88 -17.56 -16.30
C THR A 4 -2.89 -16.82 -15.45
N GLU A 5 -3.11 -17.29 -14.24
CA GLU A 5 -4.05 -16.71 -13.29
C GLU A 5 -3.64 -15.26 -13.07
N HIS A 6 -4.49 -14.34 -13.49
CA HIS A 6 -4.21 -12.90 -13.36
C HIS A 6 -4.15 -12.56 -11.86
N ARG A 7 -2.96 -12.15 -11.39
CA ARG A 7 -2.71 -11.75 -9.99
C ARG A 7 -2.53 -10.23 -9.93
N PRO A 8 -3.62 -9.46 -9.76
CA PRO A 8 -3.63 -8.01 -9.94
C PRO A 8 -2.85 -7.24 -8.86
N TRP A 9 -2.38 -7.93 -7.84
CA TRP A 9 -1.55 -7.37 -6.76
C TRP A 9 -0.05 -7.45 -7.04
N ARG A 10 0.38 -8.01 -8.18
CA ARG A 10 1.80 -8.08 -8.57
C ARG A 10 2.27 -6.78 -9.20
N GLY A 11 3.58 -6.49 -9.06
CA GLY A 11 4.16 -5.24 -9.56
C GLY A 11 4.14 -4.11 -8.52
N VAL A 12 4.15 -2.87 -8.96
CA VAL A 12 4.15 -1.68 -8.11
C VAL A 12 2.73 -1.12 -7.99
N LEU A 13 2.12 -1.32 -6.83
CA LEU A 13 0.82 -0.74 -6.49
C LEU A 13 1.04 0.42 -5.50
N VAL A 14 0.41 1.54 -5.74
CA VAL A 14 0.62 2.73 -4.93
C VAL A 14 -0.45 2.88 -3.87
N ALA A 15 -0.07 2.83 -2.59
CA ALA A 15 -0.93 3.31 -1.51
C ALA A 15 -1.11 4.80 -1.73
N THR A 16 -2.27 5.22 -2.27
CA THR A 16 -2.45 6.59 -2.73
C THR A 16 -2.65 7.57 -1.59
N ALA A 17 -1.87 8.65 -1.60
CA ALA A 17 -2.17 9.83 -0.80
C ALA A 17 -3.49 10.46 -1.29
N LEU A 18 -4.29 10.96 -0.37
CA LEU A 18 -5.57 11.58 -0.68
C LEU A 18 -5.45 13.10 -0.57
N PRO A 19 -5.64 13.87 -1.67
CA PRO A 19 -5.61 15.31 -1.63
C PRO A 19 -6.87 15.86 -0.95
N PHE A 20 -6.67 16.79 -0.02
CA PHE A 20 -7.74 17.61 0.56
C PHE A 20 -7.60 19.05 0.09
N ASP A 21 -8.75 19.74 -0.02
CA ASP A 21 -8.80 21.20 -0.24
C ASP A 21 -8.51 21.98 1.06
N GLU A 22 -8.56 23.32 1.01
CA GLU A 22 -8.33 24.19 2.16
C GLU A 22 -9.36 24.03 3.28
N ASP A 23 -10.57 23.55 2.94
CA ASP A 23 -11.64 23.22 3.88
C ASP A 23 -11.56 21.77 4.38
N LEU A 24 -10.48 21.06 4.06
CA LEU A 24 -10.27 19.64 4.37
C LEU A 24 -11.31 18.70 3.73
N ARG A 25 -11.95 19.09 2.64
CA ARG A 25 -12.81 18.18 1.86
C ARG A 25 -11.94 17.40 0.86
N VAL A 26 -12.36 16.18 0.52
CA VAL A 26 -11.66 15.37 -0.48
C VAL A 26 -11.75 16.05 -1.85
N ASP A 27 -10.61 16.34 -2.48
CA ASP A 27 -10.53 16.81 -3.86
C ASP A 27 -10.51 15.62 -4.82
N HIS A 28 -11.70 15.17 -5.21
CA HIS A 28 -11.86 14.03 -6.12
C HIS A 28 -11.29 14.28 -7.51
N GLY A 29 -11.28 15.53 -7.99
CA GLY A 29 -10.71 15.90 -9.29
C GLY A 29 -9.20 15.66 -9.31
N ARG A 30 -8.48 16.25 -8.36
CA ARG A 30 -7.04 16.04 -8.20
C ARG A 30 -6.69 14.59 -7.88
N TYR A 31 -7.55 13.90 -7.14
CA TYR A 31 -7.33 12.49 -6.83
C TYR A 31 -7.41 11.61 -8.09
N ALA A 32 -8.40 11.84 -8.97
CA ALA A 32 -8.52 11.14 -10.24
C ALA A 32 -7.29 11.37 -11.14
N GLU A 33 -6.86 12.63 -11.29
CA GLU A 33 -5.66 12.99 -12.04
C GLU A 33 -4.41 12.32 -11.46
N HIS A 34 -4.29 12.26 -10.12
CA HIS A 34 -3.16 11.63 -9.47
C HIS A 34 -3.13 10.11 -9.74
N CYS A 35 -4.27 9.42 -9.62
CA CYS A 35 -4.36 7.99 -9.94
C CYS A 35 -3.96 7.70 -11.40
N ALA A 36 -4.47 8.49 -12.36
CA ALA A 36 -4.13 8.35 -13.76
C ALA A 36 -2.62 8.58 -13.99
N TRP A 37 -2.07 9.66 -13.43
CA TRP A 37 -0.65 9.99 -13.52
C TRP A 37 0.27 8.89 -12.99
N LEU A 38 -0.08 8.24 -11.89
CA LEU A 38 0.69 7.12 -11.34
C LEU A 38 0.79 5.95 -12.33
N VAL A 39 -0.33 5.58 -12.95
CA VAL A 39 -0.36 4.50 -13.96
C VAL A 39 0.38 4.90 -15.24
N GLU A 40 0.23 6.14 -15.72
CA GLU A 40 0.96 6.67 -16.86
C GLU A 40 2.48 6.69 -16.64
N ASN A 41 2.93 6.79 -15.38
CA ASN A 41 4.33 6.75 -15.01
C ASN A 41 4.83 5.34 -14.61
N GLY A 42 4.07 4.30 -14.97
CA GLY A 42 4.50 2.91 -14.97
C GLY A 42 4.13 2.11 -13.73
N CYS A 43 3.37 2.68 -12.78
CA CYS A 43 2.78 1.91 -11.69
C CYS A 43 1.71 0.96 -12.20
N ASP A 44 1.62 -0.24 -11.62
CA ASP A 44 0.72 -1.30 -12.08
C ASP A 44 -0.72 -1.11 -11.56
N GLY A 45 -0.88 -0.41 -10.41
CA GLY A 45 -2.19 -0.14 -9.84
C GLY A 45 -2.15 0.83 -8.66
N VAL A 46 -3.34 1.07 -8.08
CA VAL A 46 -3.54 2.00 -6.96
C VAL A 46 -4.30 1.33 -5.81
N VAL A 47 -3.99 1.75 -4.58
CA VAL A 47 -4.57 1.23 -3.35
C VAL A 47 -5.22 2.39 -2.57
N PRO A 48 -6.47 2.77 -2.92
CA PRO A 48 -7.24 3.75 -2.18
C PRO A 48 -7.62 3.24 -0.78
N ASN A 49 -7.99 4.14 0.11
CA ASN A 49 -8.42 3.81 1.48
C ASN A 49 -7.38 3.00 2.29
N GLY A 50 -6.10 3.15 1.97
CA GLY A 50 -5.01 2.72 2.85
C GLY A 50 -4.73 3.76 3.94
N SER A 51 -3.77 3.46 4.84
CA SER A 51 -3.36 4.41 5.91
C SER A 51 -2.81 5.72 5.33
N LEU A 52 -2.09 5.68 4.21
CA LEU A 52 -1.61 6.86 3.50
C LEU A 52 -2.76 7.70 2.90
N GLY A 53 -3.86 7.05 2.50
CA GLY A 53 -5.09 7.72 2.07
C GLY A 53 -5.97 8.18 3.24
N GLU A 54 -5.47 8.15 4.46
CA GLU A 54 -6.12 8.68 5.67
C GLU A 54 -7.53 8.10 5.92
N TYR A 55 -7.77 6.82 5.55
CA TYR A 55 -9.10 6.19 5.63
C TYR A 55 -9.76 6.30 7.00
N GLN A 56 -8.95 6.42 8.06
CA GLN A 56 -9.41 6.47 9.45
C GLN A 56 -10.24 7.72 9.76
N VAL A 57 -10.07 8.78 8.97
CA VAL A 57 -10.74 10.08 9.14
C VAL A 57 -11.73 10.40 8.03
N LEU A 58 -12.03 9.41 7.18
CA LEU A 58 -13.03 9.52 6.12
C LEU A 58 -14.41 9.00 6.61
N THR A 59 -15.47 9.68 6.19
CA THR A 59 -16.82 9.13 6.35
C THR A 59 -17.03 7.92 5.44
N PRO A 60 -18.04 7.08 5.71
CA PRO A 60 -18.39 5.97 4.81
C PRO A 60 -18.63 6.41 3.36
N GLU A 61 -19.28 7.55 3.15
CA GLU A 61 -19.59 8.13 1.85
C GLU A 61 -18.33 8.59 1.13
N GLU A 62 -17.40 9.24 1.85
CA GLU A 62 -16.09 9.62 1.30
C GLU A 62 -15.28 8.40 0.91
N ARG A 63 -15.21 7.35 1.77
CA ARG A 63 -14.51 6.10 1.45
C ARG A 63 -15.04 5.45 0.19
N ALA A 64 -16.37 5.36 0.05
CA ALA A 64 -17.04 4.84 -1.13
C ALA A 64 -16.65 5.64 -2.39
N LYS A 65 -16.78 6.98 -2.29
CA LYS A 65 -16.52 7.88 -3.41
C LYS A 65 -15.05 7.89 -3.86
N VAL A 66 -14.12 7.74 -2.93
CA VAL A 66 -12.67 7.60 -3.24
C VAL A 66 -12.42 6.35 -4.09
N VAL A 67 -13.03 5.20 -3.76
CA VAL A 67 -12.91 3.98 -4.58
C VAL A 67 -13.52 4.17 -5.97
N GLU A 68 -14.74 4.73 -6.05
CA GLU A 68 -15.39 5.02 -7.33
C GLU A 68 -14.54 5.96 -8.21
N THR A 69 -13.92 6.97 -7.61
CA THR A 69 -13.05 7.92 -8.31
C THR A 69 -11.82 7.21 -8.87
N ALA A 70 -11.17 6.35 -8.07
CA ALA A 70 -10.01 5.57 -8.53
C ALA A 70 -10.40 4.62 -9.68
N VAL A 71 -11.52 3.89 -9.54
CA VAL A 71 -12.01 2.97 -10.58
C VAL A 71 -12.33 3.72 -11.87
N ALA A 72 -12.96 4.89 -11.80
CA ALA A 72 -13.25 5.71 -12.97
C ALA A 72 -11.97 6.22 -13.65
N ALA A 73 -10.92 6.51 -12.87
CA ALA A 73 -9.65 7.05 -13.39
C ALA A 73 -8.78 5.99 -14.08
N VAL A 74 -8.67 4.76 -13.51
CA VAL A 74 -7.67 3.77 -13.96
C VAL A 74 -8.25 2.40 -14.32
N GLY A 75 -9.54 2.21 -14.14
CA GLY A 75 -10.24 0.93 -14.33
C GLY A 75 -10.10 0.00 -13.12
N GLY A 76 -11.17 -0.73 -12.81
CA GLY A 76 -11.27 -1.57 -11.62
C GLY A 76 -10.19 -2.66 -11.49
N ALA A 77 -9.70 -3.17 -12.63
CA ALA A 77 -8.62 -4.17 -12.66
C ALA A 77 -7.30 -3.69 -12.04
N ARG A 78 -7.12 -2.37 -11.90
CA ARG A 78 -5.93 -1.72 -11.29
C ARG A 78 -6.19 -1.15 -9.91
N VAL A 79 -7.35 -1.44 -9.30
CA VAL A 79 -7.71 -0.86 -8.00
C VAL A 79 -7.84 -1.97 -6.95
N MET A 80 -7.10 -1.82 -5.84
CA MET A 80 -7.11 -2.71 -4.68
C MET A 80 -7.38 -1.88 -3.41
N PRO A 81 -8.63 -1.56 -3.07
CA PRO A 81 -8.89 -0.71 -1.93
C PRO A 81 -8.62 -1.39 -0.58
N GLY A 82 -8.25 -0.59 0.42
CA GLY A 82 -8.23 -0.99 1.81
C GLY A 82 -9.65 -1.13 2.37
N VAL A 83 -9.94 -2.27 2.99
CA VAL A 83 -11.28 -2.59 3.55
C VAL A 83 -11.27 -2.72 5.08
N ALA A 84 -10.35 -2.04 5.74
CA ALA A 84 -10.24 -2.04 7.20
C ALA A 84 -11.51 -1.54 7.88
N ALA A 85 -11.95 -2.27 8.91
CA ALA A 85 -13.06 -1.91 9.78
C ALA A 85 -12.89 -2.61 11.15
N TYR A 86 -13.56 -2.10 12.19
CA TYR A 86 -13.51 -2.72 13.51
C TYR A 86 -14.26 -4.06 13.57
N GLY A 87 -15.34 -4.20 12.82
CA GLY A 87 -16.14 -5.41 12.78
C GLY A 87 -16.04 -6.16 11.45
N SER A 88 -16.07 -7.49 11.51
CA SER A 88 -15.96 -8.35 10.32
C SER A 88 -17.09 -8.14 9.32
N ALA A 89 -18.33 -7.92 9.79
CA ALA A 89 -19.47 -7.66 8.93
C ALA A 89 -19.35 -6.34 8.17
N GLU A 90 -18.76 -5.32 8.77
CA GLU A 90 -18.51 -4.05 8.10
C GLU A 90 -17.34 -4.19 7.11
N ALA A 91 -16.26 -4.86 7.48
CA ALA A 91 -15.15 -5.14 6.55
C ALA A 91 -15.64 -5.93 5.32
N ARG A 92 -16.56 -6.91 5.52
CA ARG A 92 -17.20 -7.64 4.42
C ARG A 92 -18.00 -6.70 3.51
N ARG A 93 -18.80 -5.80 4.06
CA ARG A 93 -19.56 -4.81 3.25
C ARG A 93 -18.64 -3.94 2.39
N TRP A 94 -17.49 -3.50 2.92
CA TRP A 94 -16.49 -2.78 2.13
C TRP A 94 -15.88 -3.62 1.02
N ALA A 95 -15.64 -4.92 1.28
CA ALA A 95 -15.16 -5.85 0.26
C ALA A 95 -16.22 -6.12 -0.83
N GLU A 96 -17.49 -6.27 -0.45
CA GLU A 96 -18.62 -6.39 -1.37
C GLU A 96 -18.77 -5.14 -2.25
N GLN A 97 -18.68 -3.95 -1.65
CA GLN A 97 -18.72 -2.68 -2.40
C GLN A 97 -17.56 -2.57 -3.39
N ALA A 98 -16.34 -2.95 -2.98
CA ALA A 98 -15.18 -2.96 -3.88
C ALA A 98 -15.38 -3.92 -5.06
N ARG A 99 -15.89 -5.13 -4.81
CA ARG A 99 -16.26 -6.09 -5.86
C ARG A 99 -17.29 -5.49 -6.82
N ASP A 100 -18.35 -4.90 -6.29
CA ASP A 100 -19.45 -4.34 -7.09
C ASP A 100 -19.00 -3.12 -7.90
N ALA A 101 -18.01 -2.38 -7.41
CA ALA A 101 -17.31 -1.34 -8.16
C ALA A 101 -16.35 -1.88 -9.24
N GLY A 102 -16.14 -3.18 -9.31
CA GLY A 102 -15.27 -3.84 -10.29
C GLY A 102 -13.80 -3.91 -9.89
N CYS A 103 -13.46 -3.72 -8.61
CA CYS A 103 -12.09 -3.88 -8.13
C CYS A 103 -11.64 -5.34 -8.21
N ALA A 104 -10.38 -5.57 -8.61
CA ALA A 104 -9.85 -6.90 -8.84
C ALA A 104 -9.45 -7.65 -7.55
N SER A 105 -9.19 -6.92 -6.47
CA SER A 105 -8.82 -7.44 -5.15
C SER A 105 -9.07 -6.40 -4.07
N VAL A 106 -8.95 -6.80 -2.81
CA VAL A 106 -8.99 -5.91 -1.65
C VAL A 106 -7.82 -6.16 -0.72
N MET A 107 -7.37 -5.12 0.01
CA MET A 107 -6.33 -5.23 1.03
C MET A 107 -6.99 -5.17 2.41
N LEU A 108 -6.86 -6.24 3.22
CA LEU A 108 -7.54 -6.41 4.48
C LEU A 108 -6.57 -6.39 5.66
N LEU A 109 -6.78 -5.47 6.61
CA LEU A 109 -6.15 -5.49 7.93
C LEU A 109 -6.81 -6.56 8.82
N PRO A 110 -6.06 -7.14 9.81
CA PRO A 110 -6.70 -7.90 10.88
C PRO A 110 -7.63 -7.00 11.71
N PRO A 111 -8.54 -7.58 12.52
CA PRO A 111 -9.36 -6.79 13.43
C PRO A 111 -8.47 -6.06 14.44
N ASN A 112 -8.56 -4.74 14.51
CA ASN A 112 -7.65 -3.88 15.29
C ASN A 112 -8.35 -3.01 16.35
N ALA A 113 -9.62 -3.28 16.64
CA ALA A 113 -10.34 -2.62 17.74
C ALA A 113 -9.84 -3.06 19.13
N TYR A 114 -9.25 -4.24 19.19
CA TYR A 114 -8.65 -4.86 20.37
C TYR A 114 -7.53 -5.82 19.92
N ARG A 115 -6.75 -6.32 20.86
CA ARG A 115 -5.72 -7.32 20.56
C ARG A 115 -6.39 -8.68 20.26
N ALA A 116 -6.64 -8.94 18.98
CA ALA A 116 -7.25 -10.18 18.53
C ALA A 116 -6.31 -11.39 18.67
N ASP A 117 -6.86 -12.52 19.10
CA ASP A 117 -6.18 -13.81 19.07
C ASP A 117 -6.28 -14.47 17.67
N GLU A 118 -5.57 -15.57 17.46
CA GLU A 118 -5.57 -16.29 16.20
C GLU A 118 -6.98 -16.72 15.77
N ARG A 119 -7.83 -17.17 16.68
CA ARG A 119 -9.20 -17.62 16.37
C ARG A 119 -10.05 -16.46 15.86
N SER A 120 -9.92 -15.29 16.46
CA SER A 120 -10.61 -14.07 16.04
C SER A 120 -10.14 -13.60 14.67
N VAL A 121 -8.82 -13.69 14.40
CA VAL A 121 -8.25 -13.36 13.08
C VAL A 121 -8.79 -14.31 12.02
N LEU A 122 -8.75 -15.62 12.23
CA LEU A 122 -9.29 -16.62 11.29
C LEU A 122 -10.76 -16.36 10.99
N ALA A 123 -11.58 -16.12 12.01
CA ALA A 123 -13.00 -15.83 11.85
C ALA A 123 -13.24 -14.54 11.07
N HIS A 124 -12.40 -13.50 11.28
CA HIS A 124 -12.49 -12.24 10.53
C HIS A 124 -12.22 -12.44 9.04
N TYR A 125 -11.12 -13.10 8.69
CA TYR A 125 -10.76 -13.35 7.29
C TYR A 125 -11.77 -14.27 6.61
N ALA A 126 -12.26 -15.32 7.29
CA ALA A 126 -13.30 -16.20 6.79
C ALA A 126 -14.63 -15.44 6.53
N GLU A 127 -15.00 -14.49 7.37
CA GLU A 127 -16.20 -13.67 7.17
C GLU A 127 -16.06 -12.75 5.97
N VAL A 128 -14.90 -12.08 5.82
CA VAL A 128 -14.66 -11.14 4.71
C VAL A 128 -14.51 -11.88 3.38
N ALA A 129 -13.94 -13.08 3.38
CA ALA A 129 -13.80 -13.93 2.17
C ALA A 129 -15.14 -14.28 1.51
N LYS A 130 -16.26 -14.24 2.27
CA LYS A 130 -17.61 -14.42 1.73
C LYS A 130 -18.03 -13.34 0.72
N ALA A 131 -17.32 -12.20 0.70
CA ALA A 131 -17.53 -11.16 -0.32
C ALA A 131 -17.18 -11.64 -1.74
N GLY A 132 -16.40 -12.70 -1.90
CA GLY A 132 -16.08 -13.30 -3.19
C GLY A 132 -15.11 -12.48 -4.05
N VAL A 133 -14.31 -11.61 -3.43
CA VAL A 133 -13.21 -10.87 -4.06
C VAL A 133 -11.89 -11.33 -3.45
N PRO A 134 -10.80 -11.50 -4.23
CA PRO A 134 -9.50 -11.91 -3.72
C PRO A 134 -8.99 -10.96 -2.63
N ILE A 135 -8.46 -11.53 -1.55
CA ILE A 135 -7.96 -10.77 -0.40
C ILE A 135 -6.44 -10.83 -0.36
N VAL A 136 -5.81 -9.66 -0.26
CA VAL A 136 -4.44 -9.44 0.16
C VAL A 136 -4.45 -9.13 1.65
N ALA A 137 -3.87 -9.99 2.47
CA ALA A 137 -3.73 -9.70 3.90
C ALA A 137 -2.72 -8.57 4.12
N TYR A 138 -2.99 -7.66 5.05
CA TYR A 138 -2.04 -6.62 5.41
C TYR A 138 -1.54 -6.84 6.83
N ASN A 139 -0.29 -7.31 6.96
CA ASN A 139 0.39 -7.44 8.24
C ASN A 139 1.11 -6.15 8.60
N ASN A 140 0.56 -5.41 9.56
CA ASN A 140 1.19 -4.24 10.18
C ASN A 140 1.05 -4.34 11.71
N PRO A 141 1.87 -5.16 12.37
CA PRO A 141 1.78 -5.37 13.81
C PRO A 141 2.15 -4.12 14.63
N ILE A 142 2.83 -3.16 14.01
CA ILE A 142 3.22 -1.90 14.66
C ILE A 142 1.97 -1.08 15.01
N ASP A 143 1.05 -0.91 14.05
CA ASP A 143 -0.15 -0.11 14.23
C ASP A 143 -1.34 -0.93 14.77
N THR A 144 -1.55 -2.13 14.22
CA THR A 144 -2.73 -2.94 14.56
C THR A 144 -2.62 -3.66 15.90
N LYS A 145 -1.38 -3.85 16.42
CA LYS A 145 -1.08 -4.67 17.61
C LYS A 145 -1.51 -6.13 17.45
N VAL A 146 -1.82 -6.54 16.24
CA VAL A 146 -2.12 -7.93 15.84
C VAL A 146 -1.07 -8.35 14.82
N ASP A 147 -0.37 -9.43 15.12
CA ASP A 147 0.70 -9.96 14.27
C ASP A 147 0.21 -11.18 13.49
N LEU A 148 0.18 -11.06 12.17
CA LEU A 148 -0.07 -12.17 11.26
C LEU A 148 1.25 -12.92 11.05
N VAL A 149 1.65 -13.74 12.03
CA VAL A 149 2.87 -14.54 11.94
C VAL A 149 2.84 -15.49 10.73
N PRO A 150 4.00 -15.91 10.18
CA PRO A 150 4.05 -16.75 8.97
C PRO A 150 3.19 -18.01 9.04
N GLU A 151 3.11 -18.65 10.20
CA GLU A 151 2.27 -19.83 10.43
C GLU A 151 0.77 -19.54 10.29
N LEU A 152 0.31 -18.37 10.78
CA LEU A 152 -1.07 -17.94 10.64
C LEU A 152 -1.39 -17.52 9.20
N LEU A 153 -0.46 -16.85 8.51
CA LEU A 153 -0.60 -16.54 7.09
C LEU A 153 -0.71 -17.80 6.23
N ALA A 154 0.13 -18.81 6.49
CA ALA A 154 0.07 -20.08 5.80
C ALA A 154 -1.28 -20.79 6.03
N ARG A 155 -1.82 -20.74 7.25
CA ARG A 155 -3.14 -21.28 7.57
C ARG A 155 -4.26 -20.55 6.85
N LEU A 156 -4.27 -19.22 6.89
CA LEU A 156 -5.25 -18.38 6.15
C LEU A 156 -5.25 -18.68 4.65
N HIS A 157 -4.05 -18.90 4.07
CA HIS A 157 -3.89 -19.25 2.67
C HIS A 157 -4.40 -20.66 2.39
N ALA A 158 -4.04 -21.65 3.21
CA ALA A 158 -4.48 -23.04 3.05
C ALA A 158 -6.02 -23.20 3.18
N GLU A 159 -6.66 -22.36 4.01
CA GLU A 159 -8.12 -22.28 4.14
C GLU A 159 -8.79 -21.48 2.98
N GLY A 160 -7.99 -20.93 2.04
CA GLY A 160 -8.49 -20.19 0.88
C GLY A 160 -8.97 -18.76 1.16
N HIS A 161 -8.62 -18.21 2.31
CA HIS A 161 -9.09 -16.88 2.72
C HIS A 161 -8.23 -15.73 2.18
N ILE A 162 -6.95 -15.98 1.87
CA ILE A 162 -6.04 -14.98 1.32
C ILE A 162 -5.24 -15.52 0.15
N HIS A 163 -4.80 -14.64 -0.75
CA HIS A 163 -4.02 -14.96 -1.95
C HIS A 163 -2.63 -14.32 -1.95
N ALA A 164 -2.46 -13.26 -1.17
CA ALA A 164 -1.20 -12.56 -0.99
C ALA A 164 -1.13 -11.92 0.40
N VAL A 165 0.06 -11.48 0.80
CA VAL A 165 0.28 -10.70 2.01
C VAL A 165 1.15 -9.49 1.73
N LYS A 166 0.70 -8.30 2.16
CA LYS A 166 1.55 -7.12 2.34
C LYS A 166 2.22 -7.22 3.71
N GLU A 167 3.54 -7.36 3.73
CA GLU A 167 4.32 -7.50 4.97
C GLU A 167 4.96 -6.16 5.35
N PHE A 168 4.56 -5.59 6.48
CA PHE A 168 5.01 -4.29 6.99
C PHE A 168 5.63 -4.38 8.41
N SER A 169 6.06 -5.57 8.84
CA SER A 169 6.71 -5.69 10.15
C SER A 169 8.16 -5.17 10.16
N GLY A 170 8.78 -5.01 8.98
CA GLY A 170 10.20 -4.70 8.83
C GLY A 170 11.12 -5.90 9.07
N ASP A 171 10.61 -7.06 9.46
CA ASP A 171 11.40 -8.28 9.65
C ASP A 171 11.53 -9.08 8.35
N VAL A 172 12.60 -8.85 7.61
CA VAL A 172 12.88 -9.50 6.32
C VAL A 172 13.00 -11.03 6.41
N ARG A 173 13.28 -11.59 7.60
CA ARG A 173 13.37 -13.04 7.81
C ARG A 173 12.03 -13.73 7.58
N ARG A 174 10.93 -13.03 7.76
CA ARG A 174 9.57 -13.55 7.54
C ARG A 174 9.32 -13.95 6.09
N ALA A 175 9.94 -13.28 5.13
CA ALA A 175 9.82 -13.61 3.72
C ALA A 175 10.22 -15.06 3.44
N TYR A 176 11.34 -15.50 3.99
CA TYR A 176 11.82 -16.87 3.84
C TYR A 176 10.91 -17.88 4.54
N ARG A 177 10.41 -17.54 5.72
CA ARG A 177 9.51 -18.42 6.46
C ARG A 177 8.15 -18.56 5.77
N ILE A 178 7.61 -17.48 5.20
CA ILE A 178 6.38 -17.50 4.40
C ILE A 178 6.59 -18.38 3.15
N ALA A 179 7.70 -18.20 2.43
CA ALA A 179 8.02 -19.01 1.25
C ALA A 179 8.16 -20.51 1.56
N GLU A 180 8.68 -20.85 2.74
CA GLU A 180 8.79 -22.24 3.21
C GLU A 180 7.42 -22.86 3.54
N LEU A 181 6.55 -22.10 4.24
CA LEU A 181 5.27 -22.61 4.74
C LEU A 181 4.12 -22.54 3.71
N ALA A 182 4.16 -21.53 2.84
CA ALA A 182 3.11 -21.24 1.86
C ALA A 182 3.72 -20.73 0.54
N PRO A 183 4.39 -21.58 -0.25
CA PRO A 183 5.13 -21.16 -1.46
C PRO A 183 4.24 -20.51 -2.53
N GLU A 184 2.93 -20.78 -2.51
CA GLU A 184 1.96 -20.21 -3.46
C GLU A 184 1.35 -18.87 -2.97
N LEU A 185 1.60 -18.47 -1.72
CA LEU A 185 1.18 -17.20 -1.18
C LEU A 185 2.11 -16.09 -1.70
N ASP A 186 1.59 -15.16 -2.48
CA ASP A 186 2.40 -14.04 -2.96
C ASP A 186 2.79 -13.10 -1.80
N LEU A 187 4.08 -12.89 -1.62
CA LEU A 187 4.60 -11.86 -0.72
C LEU A 187 4.66 -10.51 -1.44
N LEU A 188 4.11 -9.47 -0.81
CA LEU A 188 4.21 -8.10 -1.26
C LEU A 188 5.02 -7.29 -0.25
N ILE A 189 5.91 -6.46 -0.75
CA ILE A 189 6.69 -5.51 0.04
C ILE A 189 5.73 -4.49 0.63
N GLY A 190 5.77 -4.30 1.94
CA GLY A 190 4.94 -3.35 2.66
C GLY A 190 5.71 -2.11 3.10
N ALA A 191 6.87 -2.31 3.73
CA ALA A 191 7.72 -1.23 4.19
C ALA A 191 8.71 -0.83 3.09
N ASP A 192 8.67 0.43 2.67
CA ASP A 192 9.46 0.92 1.54
C ASP A 192 10.97 0.81 1.80
N ASP A 193 11.40 0.96 3.05
CA ASP A 193 12.81 0.98 3.45
C ASP A 193 13.49 -0.40 3.57
N VAL A 194 12.77 -1.49 3.30
CA VAL A 194 13.32 -2.86 3.17
C VAL A 194 12.99 -3.48 1.81
N LEU A 195 12.74 -2.62 0.80
CA LEU A 195 12.34 -3.05 -0.54
C LEU A 195 13.35 -4.01 -1.15
N LEU A 196 14.63 -3.64 -1.15
CA LEU A 196 15.66 -4.43 -1.83
C LEU A 196 15.78 -5.83 -1.24
N GLU A 197 15.78 -5.92 0.08
CA GLU A 197 15.89 -7.17 0.82
C GLU A 197 14.71 -8.10 0.54
N LEU A 198 13.48 -7.57 0.56
CA LEU A 198 12.29 -8.36 0.28
C LEU A 198 12.14 -8.74 -1.20
N ALA A 199 12.58 -7.87 -2.12
CA ALA A 199 12.63 -8.20 -3.54
C ALA A 199 13.58 -9.38 -3.81
N LEU A 200 14.77 -9.36 -3.19
CA LEU A 200 15.76 -10.46 -3.26
C LEU A 200 15.24 -11.74 -2.60
N ALA A 201 14.40 -11.63 -1.56
CA ALA A 201 13.73 -12.77 -0.95
C ALA A 201 12.55 -13.32 -1.78
N GLY A 202 12.28 -12.75 -2.96
CA GLY A 202 11.30 -13.26 -3.92
C GLY A 202 9.93 -12.63 -3.87
N ALA A 203 9.78 -11.45 -3.27
CA ALA A 203 8.52 -10.70 -3.29
C ALA A 203 8.00 -10.48 -4.72
N LYS A 204 6.68 -10.57 -4.90
CA LYS A 204 6.01 -10.53 -6.21
C LYS A 204 5.37 -9.17 -6.52
N GLY A 205 5.29 -8.29 -5.54
CA GLY A 205 4.76 -6.95 -5.67
C GLY A 205 5.23 -6.04 -4.55
N TRP A 206 4.91 -4.78 -4.68
CA TRP A 206 5.20 -3.73 -3.70
C TRP A 206 3.98 -2.82 -3.55
N VAL A 207 3.43 -2.73 -2.35
CA VAL A 207 2.38 -1.76 -2.02
C VAL A 207 3.06 -0.55 -1.38
N ALA A 208 3.38 0.41 -2.21
CA ALA A 208 4.38 1.45 -2.01
C ALA A 208 3.79 2.80 -1.59
N GLY A 209 4.53 3.57 -0.79
CA GLY A 209 4.19 4.94 -0.41
C GLY A 209 4.83 5.98 -1.32
N TYR A 210 6.13 5.93 -1.53
CA TYR A 210 6.89 6.97 -2.23
C TYR A 210 6.65 7.14 -3.73
N PRO A 211 6.07 6.18 -4.48
CA PRO A 211 5.65 6.45 -5.86
C PRO A 211 4.62 7.58 -5.99
N ASN A 212 3.92 7.97 -4.92
CA ASN A 212 3.08 9.17 -4.93
C ASN A 212 3.85 10.45 -5.36
N ALA A 213 5.15 10.53 -5.07
CA ALA A 213 6.00 11.64 -5.49
C ALA A 213 6.94 11.26 -6.64
N LEU A 214 7.50 10.04 -6.63
CA LEU A 214 8.56 9.58 -7.52
C LEU A 214 8.22 8.22 -8.16
N PRO A 215 7.17 8.15 -9.03
CA PRO A 215 6.70 6.87 -9.56
C PRO A 215 7.72 6.18 -10.47
N ARG A 216 8.36 6.91 -11.40
CA ARG A 216 9.29 6.33 -12.36
C ARG A 216 10.52 5.73 -11.69
N GLU A 217 11.07 6.46 -10.72
CA GLU A 217 12.23 6.05 -9.92
C GLU A 217 11.92 4.80 -9.11
N SER A 218 10.77 4.81 -8.46
CA SER A 218 10.29 3.68 -7.66
C SER A 218 10.07 2.44 -8.53
N VAL A 219 9.43 2.59 -9.67
CA VAL A 219 9.21 1.50 -10.64
C VAL A 219 10.54 0.96 -11.17
N ARG A 220 11.50 1.83 -11.49
CA ARG A 220 12.83 1.43 -11.93
C ARG A 220 13.55 0.64 -10.85
N LEU A 221 13.56 1.14 -9.61
CA LEU A 221 14.15 0.45 -8.47
C LEU A 221 13.55 -0.95 -8.29
N TYR A 222 12.21 -1.04 -8.23
CA TYR A 222 11.53 -2.31 -8.05
C TYR A 222 11.86 -3.30 -9.18
N ARG A 223 11.77 -2.85 -10.44
CA ARG A 223 12.05 -3.72 -11.60
C ARG A 223 13.49 -4.20 -11.63
N ALA A 224 14.45 -3.35 -11.32
CA ALA A 224 15.86 -3.74 -11.22
C ALA A 224 16.06 -4.78 -10.11
N ALA A 225 15.45 -4.56 -8.94
CA ALA A 225 15.58 -5.47 -7.81
C ALA A 225 15.01 -6.87 -8.11
N VAL A 226 13.80 -6.95 -8.70
CA VAL A 226 13.16 -8.25 -8.98
C VAL A 226 13.72 -8.96 -10.21
N SER A 227 14.37 -8.24 -11.14
CA SER A 227 15.04 -8.85 -12.30
C SER A 227 16.46 -9.33 -12.00
N GLY A 228 17.02 -8.98 -10.82
CA GLY A 228 18.38 -9.32 -10.45
C GLY A 228 19.46 -8.37 -10.99
N ASP A 229 19.06 -7.21 -11.55
CA ASP A 229 20.00 -6.12 -11.89
C ASP A 229 20.41 -5.39 -10.60
N LEU A 230 21.32 -6.02 -9.86
CA LEU A 230 21.74 -5.58 -8.54
C LEU A 230 22.53 -4.27 -8.56
N ASP A 231 23.23 -3.95 -9.64
CA ASP A 231 23.99 -2.70 -9.74
C ASP A 231 23.03 -1.52 -9.83
N THR A 232 22.08 -1.56 -10.75
CA THR A 232 21.03 -0.55 -10.87
C THR A 232 20.16 -0.49 -9.61
N ALA A 233 19.81 -1.64 -9.02
CA ALA A 233 18.96 -1.68 -7.82
C ALA A 233 19.68 -1.04 -6.62
N LYS A 234 20.95 -1.34 -6.36
CA LYS A 234 21.72 -0.77 -5.24
C LYS A 234 21.95 0.73 -5.43
N GLU A 235 22.27 1.17 -6.64
CA GLU A 235 22.43 2.59 -6.93
C GLU A 235 21.14 3.34 -6.65
N SER A 236 20.03 2.91 -7.25
CA SER A 236 18.70 3.50 -7.05
C SER A 236 18.27 3.50 -5.58
N TYR A 237 18.44 2.36 -4.91
CA TYR A 237 18.07 2.20 -3.50
C TYR A 237 18.87 3.12 -2.58
N SER A 238 20.20 3.25 -2.80
CA SER A 238 21.03 4.14 -1.98
C SER A 238 20.63 5.61 -2.08
N GLN A 239 20.12 6.01 -3.24
CA GLN A 239 19.67 7.38 -3.50
C GLN A 239 18.27 7.64 -2.91
N LEU A 240 17.34 6.68 -3.06
CA LEU A 240 15.96 6.81 -2.59
C LEU A 240 15.79 6.47 -1.10
N HIS A 241 16.65 5.64 -0.52
CA HIS A 241 16.51 5.15 0.84
C HIS A 241 16.34 6.25 1.92
N PRO A 242 16.99 7.43 1.84
CA PRO A 242 16.73 8.53 2.76
C PRO A 242 15.27 9.00 2.78
N LEU A 243 14.53 8.84 1.64
CA LEU A 243 13.10 9.09 1.55
C LEU A 243 12.29 7.87 2.00
N LEU A 244 12.63 6.68 1.50
CA LEU A 244 11.89 5.45 1.79
C LEU A 244 11.75 5.19 3.30
N ARG A 245 12.76 5.56 4.11
CA ARG A 245 12.71 5.48 5.58
C ARG A 245 11.60 6.32 6.23
N TRP A 246 11.04 7.31 5.54
CA TRP A 246 9.92 8.08 6.07
C TRP A 246 8.62 7.29 6.05
N ASP A 247 8.48 6.30 5.16
CA ASP A 247 7.29 5.43 5.12
C ASP A 247 7.10 4.62 6.41
N SER A 248 8.19 4.29 7.10
CA SER A 248 8.18 3.56 8.37
C SER A 248 8.07 4.44 9.62
N ARG A 249 7.79 5.75 9.47
CA ARG A 249 7.63 6.71 10.57
C ARG A 249 6.17 7.09 10.77
N VAL A 250 5.87 7.62 11.97
CA VAL A 250 4.51 8.11 12.30
C VAL A 250 4.06 9.22 11.36
N GLU A 251 5.00 10.05 10.88
CA GLU A 251 4.76 11.21 10.01
C GLU A 251 4.75 10.85 8.50
N PHE A 252 4.67 9.58 8.13
CA PHE A 252 4.79 9.13 6.74
C PHE A 252 3.81 9.82 5.78
N VAL A 253 2.56 10.06 6.20
CA VAL A 253 1.56 10.75 5.37
C VAL A 253 2.01 12.16 5.04
N GLN A 254 2.41 12.92 6.06
CA GLN A 254 2.86 14.30 5.90
C GLN A 254 4.14 14.38 5.05
N ALA A 255 5.08 13.46 5.30
CA ALA A 255 6.35 13.42 4.57
C ALA A 255 6.14 13.13 3.08
N ILE A 256 5.30 12.13 2.74
CA ILE A 256 5.00 11.79 1.35
C ILE A 256 4.24 12.92 0.67
N LYS A 257 3.22 13.51 1.31
CA LYS A 257 2.50 14.68 0.78
C LYS A 257 3.43 15.87 0.53
N LEU A 258 4.35 16.15 1.44
CA LEU A 258 5.36 17.20 1.23
C LEU A 258 6.27 16.87 0.05
N SER A 259 6.71 15.63 -0.10
CA SER A 259 7.49 15.22 -1.27
C SER A 259 6.72 15.39 -2.58
N MET A 260 5.40 15.13 -2.58
CA MET A 260 4.54 15.43 -3.74
C MET A 260 4.55 16.93 -4.07
N ASP A 261 4.42 17.80 -3.06
CA ASP A 261 4.46 19.27 -3.27
C ASP A 261 5.82 19.72 -3.84
N VAL A 262 6.92 19.15 -3.36
CA VAL A 262 8.30 19.46 -3.83
C VAL A 262 8.48 19.12 -5.31
N VAL A 263 7.87 18.04 -5.79
CA VAL A 263 7.94 17.64 -7.21
C VAL A 263 6.83 18.26 -8.08
N GLY A 264 6.12 19.25 -7.55
CA GLY A 264 5.07 19.97 -8.29
C GLY A 264 3.74 19.20 -8.41
N ARG A 265 3.56 18.15 -7.59
CA ARG A 265 2.28 17.45 -7.41
C ARG A 265 1.59 18.00 -6.16
N HIS A 266 0.27 17.96 -6.11
CA HIS A 266 -0.46 18.45 -4.95
C HIS A 266 -0.61 17.35 -3.89
N GLY A 267 0.16 17.42 -2.79
CA GLY A 267 -0.01 16.59 -1.60
C GLY A 267 -1.13 17.12 -0.70
N GLY A 268 -1.12 18.42 -0.47
CA GLY A 268 -2.11 19.13 0.32
C GLY A 268 -2.03 18.87 1.83
N PRO A 269 -2.99 19.40 2.61
CA PRO A 269 -3.03 19.24 4.06
C PRO A 269 -3.36 17.80 4.47
N VAL A 270 -3.14 17.49 5.76
CA VAL A 270 -3.63 16.27 6.42
C VAL A 270 -4.84 16.59 7.28
N ARG A 271 -5.73 15.61 7.49
CA ARG A 271 -6.86 15.77 8.43
C ARG A 271 -6.45 15.47 9.87
N PRO A 272 -6.97 16.22 10.86
CA PRO A 272 -6.82 15.86 12.27
C PRO A 272 -7.28 14.39 12.53
N PRO A 273 -6.62 13.69 13.47
CA PRO A 273 -5.65 14.19 14.47
C PRO A 273 -4.20 14.35 13.96
N ARG A 274 -3.92 14.11 12.66
CA ARG A 274 -2.59 14.37 12.10
C ARG A 274 -2.30 15.88 12.16
N VAL A 275 -1.07 16.21 12.47
CA VAL A 275 -0.57 17.59 12.54
C VAL A 275 0.53 17.80 11.50
N PRO A 276 0.83 19.05 11.09
CA PRO A 276 1.95 19.33 10.20
C PRO A 276 3.28 18.79 10.74
N LEU A 277 4.25 18.59 9.84
CA LEU A 277 5.63 18.26 10.21
C LEU A 277 6.24 19.37 11.08
N LEU A 278 7.16 19.00 11.96
CA LEU A 278 8.02 19.98 12.62
C LEU A 278 8.97 20.62 11.59
N PRO A 279 9.44 21.87 11.81
CA PRO A 279 10.31 22.56 10.84
C PRO A 279 11.56 21.76 10.43
N GLU A 280 12.19 21.07 11.38
CA GLU A 280 13.35 20.21 11.13
C GLU A 280 13.00 18.97 10.31
N GLN A 281 11.81 18.39 10.51
CA GLN A 281 11.30 17.26 9.73
C GLN A 281 10.97 17.70 8.30
N GLU A 282 10.31 18.86 8.16
CA GLU A 282 10.00 19.44 6.86
C GLU A 282 11.29 19.70 6.07
N ALA A 283 12.29 20.34 6.69
CA ALA A 283 13.57 20.59 6.06
C ALA A 283 14.28 19.30 5.62
N ALA A 284 14.23 18.27 6.45
CA ALA A 284 14.85 16.97 6.14
C ALA A 284 14.16 16.25 4.96
N VAL A 285 12.82 16.23 4.93
CA VAL A 285 12.04 15.63 3.82
C VAL A 285 12.29 16.39 2.53
N ARG A 286 12.23 17.73 2.57
CA ARG A 286 12.45 18.58 1.41
C ARG A 286 13.84 18.36 0.82
N ALA A 287 14.88 18.42 1.65
CA ALA A 287 16.27 18.20 1.20
C ALA A 287 16.48 16.78 0.61
N ALA A 288 15.88 15.75 1.22
CA ALA A 288 15.98 14.39 0.71
C ALA A 288 15.25 14.22 -0.64
N THR A 289 14.08 14.88 -0.81
CA THR A 289 13.31 14.84 -2.07
C THR A 289 14.07 15.57 -3.18
N GLU A 290 14.55 16.80 -2.92
CA GLU A 290 15.33 17.59 -3.88
C GLU A 290 16.61 16.86 -4.31
N LYS A 291 17.27 16.17 -3.38
CA LYS A 291 18.44 15.34 -3.71
C LYS A 291 18.08 14.18 -4.64
N ALA A 292 16.97 13.51 -4.38
CA ALA A 292 16.50 12.41 -5.23
C ALA A 292 16.16 12.90 -6.64
N VAL A 293 15.47 14.05 -6.76
CA VAL A 293 15.15 14.69 -8.04
C VAL A 293 16.44 15.10 -8.79
N ALA A 294 17.40 15.74 -8.11
CA ALA A 294 18.66 16.20 -8.71
C ALA A 294 19.55 15.05 -9.21
N ALA A 295 19.36 13.84 -8.74
CA ALA A 295 20.05 12.65 -9.25
C ALA A 295 19.62 12.24 -10.68
N GLY A 296 18.74 13.00 -11.31
CA GLY A 296 18.31 12.79 -12.70
C GLY A 296 17.24 11.72 -12.87
N TRP A 297 16.45 11.53 -11.86
CA TRP A 297 15.41 10.51 -11.78
C TRP A 297 13.99 11.07 -12.00
N ALA A 298 13.86 12.39 -12.15
CA ALA A 298 12.58 13.06 -12.37
C ALA A 298 12.16 13.08 -13.85
#